data_b074687373ee96fc7d06abf555d4ee26
#
_entry.id   b074687373ee96fc7d06abf555d4ee26
#
_cell.length_a   1.000
_cell.length_b   1.000
_cell.length_c   1.000
_cell.angle_alpha   90.00
_cell.angle_beta   90.00
_cell.angle_gamma   90.00
#
_symmetry.space_group_name_H-M   'P 1'
#
loop_
_entity.id
_entity.type
_entity.pdbx_description
1 polymer ?
#
loop_
_entity_poly.entity_id
_entity_poly.type
_entity_poly.pdbx_seq_one_letter_code
_entity_poly.pdbx_strand_id
1 'polypeptide(L)'
;MPMESATDTALTFRDATDADVDALVALIQSAYRGESSRAGWTTEADILQGQRTDPEGVLEVIKAPDSRLLTVERAGRVVACCQLEHRGAHAYFGMFAVSPALQGAGLGRTVIAEAERQARETWGVSEMHMTVISVREDLIAWYERRGYRRTGRMTPFPYGDERFGIPQRDDLEFELLVKELV
;
A
#
# COMPACT_ATOMS: atom_id res chain seq x y z
N MET A 1 -32.53 -7.46 -13.18
CA MET A 1 -31.91 -8.39 -12.82
C MET A 1 -30.91 -8.36 -11.71
N PRO A 2 -31.26 -9.00 -10.63
CA PRO A 2 -30.49 -8.93 -9.42
C PRO A 2 -29.10 -9.57 -9.50
N MET A 3 -28.83 -10.33 -10.52
CA MET A 3 -27.54 -11.04 -10.63
C MET A 3 -26.38 -10.15 -11.10
N GLU A 4 -26.67 -9.04 -11.73
CA GLU A 4 -25.62 -8.13 -12.20
C GLU A 4 -24.96 -7.35 -11.05
N SER A 5 -25.73 -7.01 -10.03
CA SER A 5 -25.19 -6.25 -8.90
C SER A 5 -24.23 -7.06 -8.05
N ALA A 6 -24.41 -8.38 -7.97
CA ALA A 6 -23.50 -9.23 -7.20
C ALA A 6 -22.12 -9.34 -7.87
N THR A 7 -22.05 -9.29 -9.20
CA THR A 7 -20.80 -9.32 -9.95
C THR A 7 -20.03 -8.02 -9.80
N ASP A 8 -20.74 -6.88 -9.73
CA ASP A 8 -20.13 -5.56 -9.62
C ASP A 8 -19.45 -5.32 -8.28
N THR A 9 -19.78 -6.08 -7.24
CA THR A 9 -19.15 -5.94 -5.91
C THR A 9 -17.98 -6.88 -5.70
N ALA A 10 -17.76 -7.85 -6.61
CA ALA A 10 -16.68 -8.81 -6.48
C ALA A 10 -15.33 -8.16 -6.76
N LEU A 11 -14.35 -8.51 -5.91
CA LEU A 11 -12.97 -8.06 -6.07
C LEU A 11 -12.17 -9.10 -6.84
N THR A 12 -11.32 -8.64 -7.75
CA THR A 12 -10.39 -9.47 -8.49
C THR A 12 -8.98 -9.05 -8.14
N PHE A 13 -8.14 -10.01 -7.76
CA PHE A 13 -6.74 -9.78 -7.42
C PHE A 13 -5.88 -10.35 -8.54
N ARG A 14 -4.97 -9.52 -9.07
CA ARG A 14 -4.04 -9.95 -10.12
C ARG A 14 -2.74 -9.17 -10.05
N ASP A 15 -1.69 -9.69 -10.67
CA ASP A 15 -0.45 -8.95 -10.81
C ASP A 15 -0.61 -7.82 -11.81
N ALA A 16 0.02 -6.68 -11.52
CA ALA A 16 0.04 -5.56 -12.44
C ALA A 16 0.91 -5.86 -13.66
N THR A 17 0.56 -5.23 -14.77
CA THR A 17 1.36 -5.24 -15.99
C THR A 17 1.74 -3.81 -16.38
N ASP A 18 2.58 -3.66 -17.39
CA ASP A 18 2.98 -2.34 -17.90
C ASP A 18 1.77 -1.48 -18.27
N ALA A 19 0.68 -2.09 -18.71
CA ALA A 19 -0.54 -1.37 -19.08
C ALA A 19 -1.25 -0.72 -17.88
N ASP A 20 -0.93 -1.13 -16.65
CA ASP A 20 -1.57 -0.62 -15.45
C ASP A 20 -0.85 0.59 -14.83
N VAL A 21 0.33 0.94 -15.34
CA VAL A 21 1.19 1.95 -14.71
C VAL A 21 0.47 3.27 -14.47
N ASP A 22 -0.20 3.81 -15.49
CA ASP A 22 -0.86 5.11 -15.37
C ASP A 22 -2.00 5.09 -14.35
N ALA A 23 -2.81 4.03 -14.36
CA ALA A 23 -3.91 3.88 -13.40
C ALA A 23 -3.38 3.72 -11.98
N LEU A 24 -2.29 2.98 -11.81
CA LEU A 24 -1.68 2.77 -10.49
C LEU A 24 -1.03 4.04 -9.95
N VAL A 25 -0.33 4.80 -10.78
CA VAL A 25 0.22 6.10 -10.35
C VAL A 25 -0.89 7.03 -9.89
N ALA A 26 -1.98 7.12 -10.66
CA ALA A 26 -3.11 7.96 -10.30
C ALA A 26 -3.75 7.52 -8.97
N LEU A 27 -3.92 6.22 -8.78
CA LEU A 27 -4.48 5.66 -7.53
C LEU A 27 -3.60 5.99 -6.34
N ILE A 28 -2.29 5.73 -6.43
CA ILE A 28 -1.35 5.95 -5.33
C ILE A 28 -1.29 7.43 -4.98
N GLN A 29 -1.19 8.32 -5.96
CA GLN A 29 -1.20 9.76 -5.72
C GLN A 29 -2.49 10.20 -5.03
N SER A 30 -3.64 9.74 -5.50
CA SER A 30 -4.93 10.13 -4.94
C SER A 30 -5.10 9.67 -3.49
N ALA A 31 -4.51 8.53 -3.12
CA ALA A 31 -4.64 7.97 -1.78
C ALA A 31 -3.71 8.64 -0.76
N TYR A 32 -2.55 9.12 -1.19
CA TYR A 32 -1.53 9.61 -0.28
C TYR A 32 -1.35 11.12 -0.30
N ARG A 33 -1.56 11.78 -1.43
CA ARG A 33 -1.15 13.18 -1.61
C ARG A 33 -2.27 14.04 -2.16
N GLY A 34 -2.19 15.34 -1.87
CA GLY A 34 -3.09 16.35 -2.39
C GLY A 34 -4.50 16.31 -1.79
N GLU A 35 -5.37 17.18 -2.30
CA GLU A 35 -6.72 17.33 -1.76
C GLU A 35 -7.60 16.10 -1.94
N SER A 36 -7.40 15.35 -3.04
CA SER A 36 -8.19 14.14 -3.27
C SER A 36 -7.99 13.08 -2.18
N SER A 37 -6.77 13.02 -1.60
CA SER A 37 -6.48 12.06 -0.52
C SER A 37 -7.23 12.36 0.76
N ARG A 38 -7.65 13.62 0.97
CA ARG A 38 -8.40 14.03 2.17
C ARG A 38 -9.81 13.47 2.22
N ALA A 39 -10.33 12.95 1.11
CA ALA A 39 -11.61 12.24 1.10
C ALA A 39 -11.55 10.91 1.83
N GLY A 40 -10.36 10.31 2.02
CA GLY A 40 -10.17 9.10 2.80
C GLY A 40 -9.99 9.39 4.28
N TRP A 41 -9.96 8.34 5.11
CA TRP A 41 -9.80 8.48 6.56
C TRP A 41 -8.35 8.77 6.96
N THR A 42 -7.38 8.54 6.07
CA THR A 42 -5.96 8.77 6.34
C THR A 42 -5.27 9.36 5.11
N THR A 43 -4.28 10.23 5.32
CA THR A 43 -3.55 10.90 4.24
C THR A 43 -2.20 11.37 4.74
N GLU A 44 -1.27 11.61 3.81
CA GLU A 44 0.01 12.27 4.06
C GLU A 44 0.00 13.74 3.63
N ALA A 45 -1.14 14.28 3.21
CA ALA A 45 -1.22 15.60 2.59
C ALA A 45 -0.69 16.74 3.48
N ASP A 46 -0.76 16.59 4.81
CA ASP A 46 -0.28 17.62 5.75
C ASP A 46 1.21 17.53 6.05
N ILE A 47 1.84 16.38 5.82
CA ILE A 47 3.25 16.15 6.15
C ILE A 47 4.14 16.06 4.92
N LEU A 48 3.56 15.75 3.76
CA LEU A 48 4.27 15.63 2.49
C LEU A 48 3.44 16.24 1.36
N GLN A 49 4.09 17.00 0.52
CA GLN A 49 3.51 17.53 -0.72
C GLN A 49 4.22 16.91 -1.92
N GLY A 50 3.73 17.18 -3.12
CA GLY A 50 4.29 16.64 -4.34
C GLY A 50 3.91 15.20 -4.58
N GLN A 51 4.77 14.46 -5.30
CA GLN A 51 4.44 13.09 -5.69
C GLN A 51 4.74 12.07 -4.60
N ARG A 52 3.95 11.00 -4.55
CA ARG A 52 4.23 9.80 -3.76
C ARG A 52 5.08 8.82 -4.57
N THR A 53 4.78 8.73 -5.87
CA THR A 53 5.48 7.87 -6.82
C THR A 53 5.39 8.46 -8.22
N ASP A 54 6.02 7.79 -9.18
CA ASP A 54 5.98 8.16 -10.59
C ASP A 54 5.90 6.87 -11.44
N PRO A 55 5.67 6.99 -12.76
CA PRO A 55 5.59 5.80 -13.63
C PRO A 55 6.81 4.89 -13.55
N GLU A 56 7.99 5.48 -13.44
CA GLU A 56 9.24 4.71 -13.33
C GLU A 56 9.29 3.90 -12.04
N GLY A 57 8.90 4.50 -10.92
CA GLY A 57 8.86 3.81 -9.62
C GLY A 57 7.87 2.65 -9.60
N VAL A 58 6.70 2.82 -10.19
CA VAL A 58 5.71 1.74 -10.32
C VAL A 58 6.25 0.62 -11.20
N LEU A 59 6.85 0.98 -12.33
CA LEU A 59 7.39 0.00 -13.27
C LEU A 59 8.53 -0.81 -12.65
N GLU A 60 9.38 -0.18 -11.86
CA GLU A 60 10.45 -0.87 -11.13
C GLU A 60 9.90 -1.98 -10.23
N VAL A 61 8.80 -1.71 -9.52
CA VAL A 61 8.17 -2.71 -8.66
C VAL A 61 7.59 -3.86 -9.49
N ILE A 62 6.93 -3.54 -10.60
CA ILE A 62 6.34 -4.55 -11.48
C ILE A 62 7.42 -5.50 -12.03
N LYS A 63 8.58 -4.97 -12.39
CA LYS A 63 9.63 -5.73 -13.08
C LYS A 63 10.67 -6.36 -12.17
N ALA A 64 10.71 -5.99 -10.89
CA ALA A 64 11.69 -6.55 -9.95
C ALA A 64 11.44 -8.06 -9.75
N PRO A 65 12.50 -8.91 -9.78
CA PRO A 65 12.32 -10.37 -9.84
C PRO A 65 11.60 -10.98 -8.63
N ASP A 66 11.79 -10.43 -7.44
CA ASP A 66 11.16 -10.97 -6.23
C ASP A 66 10.02 -10.07 -5.72
N SER A 67 9.50 -9.23 -6.60
CA SER A 67 8.47 -8.25 -6.28
C SER A 67 7.24 -8.45 -7.15
N ARG A 68 6.09 -8.19 -6.55
CA ARG A 68 4.79 -8.19 -7.24
C ARG A 68 4.04 -6.92 -6.86
N LEU A 69 3.37 -6.33 -7.81
CA LEU A 69 2.42 -5.26 -7.52
C LEU A 69 1.02 -5.85 -7.68
N LEU A 70 0.43 -6.22 -6.54
CA LEU A 70 -0.89 -6.81 -6.51
C LEU A 70 -1.92 -5.73 -6.78
N THR A 71 -2.73 -5.93 -7.81
CA THR A 71 -3.70 -4.96 -8.29
C THR A 71 -5.09 -5.49 -8.02
N VAL A 72 -5.94 -4.65 -7.43
CA VAL A 72 -7.29 -5.04 -7.04
C VAL A 72 -8.29 -4.29 -7.90
N GLU A 73 -9.15 -5.04 -8.57
CA GLU A 73 -10.19 -4.49 -9.44
C GLU A 73 -11.57 -4.79 -8.90
N ARG A 74 -12.47 -3.87 -9.20
CA ARG A 74 -13.91 -4.03 -8.95
C ARG A 74 -14.64 -3.41 -10.12
N ALA A 75 -15.51 -4.20 -10.77
CA ALA A 75 -16.24 -3.77 -11.97
C ALA A 75 -15.30 -3.23 -13.07
N GLY A 76 -14.14 -3.89 -13.27
CA GLY A 76 -13.17 -3.50 -14.29
C GLY A 76 -12.32 -2.27 -13.96
N ARG A 77 -12.41 -1.74 -12.75
CA ARG A 77 -11.67 -0.56 -12.31
C ARG A 77 -10.66 -0.91 -11.22
N VAL A 78 -9.46 -0.37 -11.34
CA VAL A 78 -8.44 -0.52 -10.29
C VAL A 78 -8.86 0.32 -9.08
N VAL A 79 -9.08 -0.33 -7.95
CA VAL A 79 -9.56 0.33 -6.72
C VAL A 79 -8.56 0.27 -5.58
N ALA A 80 -7.57 -0.62 -5.64
CA ALA A 80 -6.54 -0.74 -4.63
C ALA A 80 -5.31 -1.43 -5.21
N CYS A 81 -4.18 -1.31 -4.52
CA CYS A 81 -2.97 -2.04 -4.86
C CYS A 81 -2.08 -2.20 -3.63
N CYS A 82 -1.15 -3.15 -3.70
CA CYS A 82 -0.06 -3.26 -2.74
C CYS A 82 1.13 -3.97 -3.37
N GLN A 83 2.31 -3.61 -2.90
CA GLN A 83 3.54 -4.29 -3.27
C GLN A 83 3.76 -5.46 -2.31
N LEU A 84 4.13 -6.62 -2.86
CA LEU A 84 4.64 -7.76 -2.11
C LEU A 84 6.03 -8.07 -2.62
N GLU A 85 7.00 -8.20 -1.73
CA GLU A 85 8.35 -8.53 -2.09
C GLU A 85 8.86 -9.66 -1.20
N HIS A 86 9.46 -10.67 -1.82
CA HIS A 86 10.06 -11.79 -1.09
C HIS A 86 11.48 -11.42 -0.67
N ARG A 87 11.73 -11.40 0.63
CA ARG A 87 13.04 -11.04 1.21
C ARG A 87 13.53 -12.15 2.14
N GLY A 88 13.85 -13.32 1.58
CA GLY A 88 14.32 -14.46 2.38
C GLY A 88 13.24 -15.05 3.27
N ALA A 89 13.41 -14.94 4.59
CA ALA A 89 12.48 -15.54 5.55
C ALA A 89 11.21 -14.70 5.78
N HIS A 90 11.14 -13.49 5.26
CA HIS A 90 9.97 -12.63 5.40
C HIS A 90 9.57 -12.03 4.05
N ALA A 91 8.38 -11.48 4.01
CA ALA A 91 7.90 -10.69 2.90
C ALA A 91 7.80 -9.23 3.32
N TYR A 92 7.94 -8.34 2.36
CA TYR A 92 7.76 -6.90 2.55
C TYR A 92 6.44 -6.48 1.90
N PHE A 93 5.65 -5.70 2.63
CA PHE A 93 4.39 -5.13 2.17
C PHE A 93 4.57 -3.63 2.06
N GLY A 94 4.29 -3.08 0.88
CA GLY A 94 4.46 -1.65 0.65
C GLY A 94 3.52 -1.14 -0.42
N MET A 95 3.68 0.13 -0.78
CA MET A 95 2.95 0.77 -1.86
C MET A 95 1.43 0.48 -1.78
N PHE A 96 0.90 0.46 -0.56
CA PHE A 96 -0.48 0.11 -0.29
C PHE A 96 -1.36 1.33 -0.48
N ALA A 97 -2.32 1.23 -1.39
CA ALA A 97 -3.24 2.31 -1.69
C ALA A 97 -4.64 1.76 -1.88
N VAL A 98 -5.62 2.46 -1.32
CA VAL A 98 -7.04 2.21 -1.54
C VAL A 98 -7.64 3.53 -2.02
N SER A 99 -8.48 3.47 -3.05
CA SER A 99 -9.16 4.67 -3.55
C SER A 99 -9.80 5.42 -2.39
N PRO A 100 -9.54 6.74 -2.21
CA PRO A 100 -10.05 7.49 -1.06
C PRO A 100 -11.57 7.40 -0.90
N ALA A 101 -12.30 7.35 -2.00
CA ALA A 101 -13.76 7.23 -1.99
C ALA A 101 -14.24 5.89 -1.43
N LEU A 102 -13.39 4.88 -1.38
CA LEU A 102 -13.74 3.53 -0.94
C LEU A 102 -13.10 3.16 0.40
N GLN A 103 -12.32 4.04 0.99
CA GLN A 103 -11.74 3.81 2.31
C GLN A 103 -12.84 3.79 3.36
N GLY A 104 -12.64 3.01 4.41
CA GLY A 104 -13.63 2.85 5.47
C GLY A 104 -14.67 1.77 5.24
N ALA A 105 -14.69 1.15 4.04
CA ALA A 105 -15.66 0.09 3.70
C ALA A 105 -15.11 -1.33 3.89
N GLY A 106 -13.96 -1.48 4.56
CA GLY A 106 -13.32 -2.78 4.78
C GLY A 106 -12.47 -3.29 3.63
N LEU A 107 -12.34 -2.53 2.55
CA LEU A 107 -11.55 -2.92 1.39
C LEU A 107 -10.07 -3.08 1.74
N GLY A 108 -9.51 -2.13 2.50
CA GLY A 108 -8.11 -2.22 2.93
C GLY A 108 -7.82 -3.47 3.75
N ARG A 109 -8.72 -3.82 4.65
CA ARG A 109 -8.60 -5.04 5.46
C ARG A 109 -8.61 -6.29 4.60
N THR A 110 -9.46 -6.34 3.59
CA THR A 110 -9.53 -7.45 2.65
C THR A 110 -8.23 -7.57 1.84
N VAL A 111 -7.70 -6.42 1.38
CA VAL A 111 -6.46 -6.40 0.59
C VAL A 111 -5.27 -6.91 1.39
N ILE A 112 -5.08 -6.42 2.62
CA ILE A 112 -3.93 -6.84 3.43
C ILE A 112 -4.04 -8.32 3.83
N ALA A 113 -5.24 -8.81 4.12
CA ALA A 113 -5.46 -10.22 4.43
C ALA A 113 -5.10 -11.11 3.24
N GLU A 114 -5.48 -10.71 2.04
CA GLU A 114 -5.14 -11.45 0.82
C GLU A 114 -3.62 -11.41 0.56
N ALA A 115 -2.99 -10.27 0.78
CA ALA A 115 -1.54 -10.13 0.64
C ALA A 115 -0.80 -11.08 1.58
N GLU A 116 -1.23 -11.15 2.83
CA GLU A 116 -0.64 -12.06 3.83
C GLU A 116 -0.83 -13.52 3.42
N ARG A 117 -2.02 -13.86 2.94
CA ARG A 117 -2.31 -15.22 2.46
C ARG A 117 -1.39 -15.61 1.30
N GLN A 118 -1.24 -14.73 0.32
CA GLN A 118 -0.38 -15.00 -0.84
C GLN A 118 1.08 -15.11 -0.45
N ALA A 119 1.58 -14.25 0.43
CA ALA A 119 2.96 -14.32 0.90
C ALA A 119 3.23 -15.66 1.60
N ARG A 120 2.34 -16.08 2.46
CA ARG A 120 2.46 -17.34 3.18
C ARG A 120 2.39 -18.54 2.24
N GLU A 121 1.43 -18.57 1.33
CA GLU A 121 1.21 -19.71 0.45
C GLU A 121 2.21 -19.79 -0.70
N THR A 122 2.61 -18.64 -1.26
CA THR A 122 3.52 -18.61 -2.41
C THR A 122 4.98 -18.75 -2.00
N TRP A 123 5.38 -18.11 -0.88
CA TRP A 123 6.80 -18.08 -0.48
C TRP A 123 7.08 -18.80 0.83
N GLY A 124 6.06 -19.22 1.56
CA GLY A 124 6.24 -19.92 2.83
C GLY A 124 6.88 -19.08 3.92
N VAL A 125 6.79 -17.75 3.82
CA VAL A 125 7.41 -16.86 4.80
C VAL A 125 6.65 -16.88 6.11
N SER A 126 7.38 -16.61 7.21
CA SER A 126 6.81 -16.61 8.56
C SER A 126 6.44 -15.23 9.07
N GLU A 127 6.89 -14.17 8.39
CA GLU A 127 6.65 -12.79 8.83
C GLU A 127 6.32 -11.89 7.65
N MET A 128 5.50 -10.87 7.90
CA MET A 128 5.28 -9.75 7.00
C MET A 128 5.88 -8.50 7.64
N HIS A 129 6.68 -7.78 6.89
CA HIS A 129 7.31 -6.52 7.29
C HIS A 129 6.74 -5.36 6.49
N MET A 130 6.65 -4.19 7.12
CA MET A 130 6.33 -2.94 6.44
C MET A 130 6.96 -1.78 7.16
N THR A 131 7.13 -0.66 6.47
CA THR A 131 7.58 0.59 7.08
C THR A 131 6.52 1.65 6.93
N VAL A 132 6.30 2.42 8.00
CA VAL A 132 5.28 3.48 8.04
C VAL A 132 5.94 4.73 8.61
N ILE A 133 5.59 5.89 8.06
CA ILE A 133 6.07 7.17 8.60
C ILE A 133 5.60 7.27 10.06
N SER A 134 6.55 7.44 10.98
CA SER A 134 6.31 7.25 12.43
C SER A 134 5.31 8.24 13.03
N VAL A 135 5.12 9.41 12.42
CA VAL A 135 4.15 10.40 12.92
C VAL A 135 2.71 10.10 12.51
N ARG A 136 2.49 9.10 11.66
CA ARG A 136 1.15 8.69 11.24
C ARG A 136 0.56 7.71 12.24
N GLU A 137 0.24 8.22 13.42
CA GLU A 137 -0.24 7.41 14.55
C GLU A 137 -1.56 6.70 14.23
N ASP A 138 -2.45 7.33 13.50
CA ASP A 138 -3.73 6.74 13.09
C ASP A 138 -3.53 5.51 12.19
N LEU A 139 -2.61 5.60 11.25
CA LEU A 139 -2.31 4.50 10.33
C LEU A 139 -1.60 3.36 11.07
N ILE A 140 -0.65 3.68 11.93
CA ILE A 140 0.05 2.68 12.73
C ILE A 140 -0.95 1.93 13.61
N ALA A 141 -1.89 2.64 14.25
CA ALA A 141 -2.93 2.00 15.06
C ALA A 141 -3.81 1.07 14.21
N TRP A 142 -4.09 1.44 12.98
CA TRP A 142 -4.85 0.60 12.05
C TRP A 142 -4.12 -0.71 11.77
N TYR A 143 -2.81 -0.65 11.54
CA TYR A 143 -2.00 -1.85 11.33
C TYR A 143 -1.87 -2.69 12.60
N GLU A 144 -1.75 -2.05 13.76
CA GLU A 144 -1.70 -2.78 15.04
C GLU A 144 -2.97 -3.61 15.26
N ARG A 145 -4.13 -3.07 14.88
CA ARG A 145 -5.38 -3.83 14.96
C ARG A 145 -5.41 -5.03 14.02
N ARG A 146 -4.56 -5.03 12.98
CA ARG A 146 -4.41 -6.16 12.04
C ARG A 146 -3.36 -7.17 12.52
N GLY A 147 -2.73 -6.93 13.65
CA GLY A 147 -1.76 -7.85 14.24
C GLY A 147 -0.30 -7.44 14.07
N TYR A 148 -0.02 -6.27 13.50
CA TYR A 148 1.34 -5.77 13.37
C TYR A 148 1.80 -5.16 14.68
N ARG A 149 3.07 -5.34 15.02
CA ARG A 149 3.67 -4.73 16.20
C ARG A 149 4.73 -3.72 15.79
N ARG A 150 4.82 -2.66 16.57
CA ARG A 150 5.88 -1.67 16.40
C ARG A 150 7.18 -2.27 16.93
N THR A 151 8.24 -2.19 16.13
CA THR A 151 9.55 -2.73 16.54
C THR A 151 10.45 -1.71 17.20
N GLY A 152 10.17 -0.42 17.05
CA GLY A 152 11.06 0.65 17.46
C GLY A 152 12.26 0.85 16.54
N ARG A 153 12.36 0.07 15.48
CA ARG A 153 13.44 0.23 14.48
C ARG A 153 13.07 1.31 13.50
N MET A 154 13.88 2.37 13.48
CA MET A 154 13.66 3.53 12.61
C MET A 154 14.64 3.56 11.46
N THR A 155 14.18 4.02 10.30
CA THR A 155 15.04 4.34 9.17
C THR A 155 14.78 5.78 8.75
N PRO A 156 15.82 6.52 8.26
CA PRO A 156 15.65 7.91 7.89
C PRO A 156 14.70 8.09 6.71
N PHE A 157 13.94 9.18 6.74
CA PHE A 157 13.20 9.64 5.56
C PHE A 157 14.21 10.21 4.55
N PRO A 158 14.03 9.95 3.23
CA PRO A 158 14.98 10.41 2.22
C PRO A 158 14.79 11.91 1.91
N TYR A 159 15.20 12.77 2.85
CA TYR A 159 15.18 14.21 2.64
C TYR A 159 16.06 14.58 1.44
N GLY A 160 15.58 15.53 0.64
CA GLY A 160 16.31 15.99 -0.54
C GLY A 160 15.99 15.24 -1.81
N ASP A 161 15.24 14.13 -1.73
CA ASP A 161 14.81 13.38 -2.91
C ASP A 161 13.31 13.58 -3.09
N GLU A 162 12.93 14.49 -4.00
CA GLU A 162 11.54 14.85 -4.24
C GLU A 162 10.72 13.74 -4.91
N ARG A 163 11.35 12.66 -5.34
CA ARG A 163 10.62 11.47 -5.84
C ARG A 163 9.70 10.88 -4.76
N PHE A 164 10.05 11.07 -3.48
CA PHE A 164 9.28 10.57 -2.35
C PHE A 164 8.39 11.63 -1.71
N GLY A 165 8.35 12.82 -2.29
CA GLY A 165 7.55 13.94 -1.83
C GLY A 165 8.40 15.06 -1.25
N ILE A 166 7.76 16.19 -0.99
CA ILE A 166 8.37 17.38 -0.42
C ILE A 166 7.94 17.46 1.04
N PRO A 167 8.85 17.15 2.00
CA PRO A 167 8.47 17.10 3.41
C PRO A 167 8.12 18.48 3.96
N GLN A 168 7.09 18.52 4.79
CA GLN A 168 6.63 19.72 5.49
C GLN A 168 7.05 19.72 6.96
N ARG A 169 7.81 18.70 7.37
CA ARG A 169 8.33 18.53 8.72
C ARG A 169 9.77 18.02 8.62
N ASP A 170 10.55 18.24 9.66
CA ASP A 170 11.95 17.79 9.73
C ASP A 170 12.15 16.55 10.62
N ASP A 171 11.06 16.02 11.19
CA ASP A 171 11.09 14.87 12.11
C ASP A 171 10.53 13.59 11.49
N LEU A 172 10.54 13.46 10.17
CA LEU A 172 10.01 12.27 9.51
C LEU A 172 11.02 11.12 9.55
N GLU A 173 10.54 9.96 9.97
CA GLU A 173 11.26 8.69 9.96
C GLU A 173 10.29 7.58 9.60
N PHE A 174 10.80 6.46 9.12
CA PHE A 174 10.01 5.23 8.95
C PHE A 174 10.21 4.31 10.13
N GLU A 175 9.14 3.75 10.63
CA GLU A 175 9.22 2.70 11.64
C GLU A 175 8.90 1.35 11.02
N LEU A 176 9.68 0.32 11.34
CA LEU A 176 9.42 -1.05 10.91
C LEU A 176 8.33 -1.66 11.77
N LEU A 177 7.28 -2.17 11.12
CA LEU A 177 6.23 -2.95 11.74
C LEU A 177 6.34 -4.39 11.26
N VAL A 178 6.06 -5.35 12.12
CA VAL A 178 6.19 -6.79 11.82
C VAL A 178 4.97 -7.55 12.31
N LYS A 179 4.48 -8.48 11.50
CA LYS A 179 3.44 -9.43 11.88
C LYS A 179 3.91 -10.85 11.60
N GLU A 180 3.67 -11.76 12.53
CA GLU A 180 3.91 -13.19 12.32
C GLU A 180 2.75 -13.78 11.52
N LEU A 181 3.08 -14.55 10.47
CA LEU A 181 2.12 -15.21 9.59
C LEU A 181 2.08 -16.71 9.93
N VAL A 182 1.21 -17.08 10.81
CA VAL A 182 1.06 -18.47 11.22
C VAL A 182 -0.25 -19.07 10.78
#